data_ac1cd6800c0302fb955405aa557525dc
#
_entry.id   ac1cd6800c0302fb955405aa557525dc
#
_cell.length_a   1.000
_cell.length_b   1.000
_cell.length_c   1.000
_cell.angle_alpha   90.00
_cell.angle_beta   90.00
_cell.angle_gamma   90.00
#
_symmetry.space_group_name_H-M   'P 1'
#
loop_
_entity.id
_entity.type
_entity.pdbx_description
1 polymer ?
#
loop_
_entity_poly.entity_id
_entity_poly.type
_entity_poly.pdbx_seq_one_letter_code
_entity_poly.pdbx_strand_id
1 'polypeptide(L)'
;MVVESPESGFVKHPKSYFWMRAKNNLFRSRKFHKIIAKLPILSGIAKREGEDIFKLMAGFVATQILYVWVQTGALQKLADKPYSAAMLSSVWGFDLERSEILCRAGEAIGLVIERKGHYRLTRKGAVLIGLPGVTALIEHHKILYQDLLNPVGFFKGVEETQLSKFWPYVFGGGLDLKSAEV
;
A
#
# COMPACT_ATOMS: atom_id res chain seq x y z
N MET A 1 -11.00 9.41 39.08
CA MET A 1 -9.51 9.42 39.06
C MET A 1 -9.12 10.43 38.01
N VAL A 2 -8.73 11.64 38.44
CA VAL A 2 -8.38 12.76 37.56
C VAL A 2 -7.01 12.46 36.97
N VAL A 3 -6.93 12.30 35.67
CA VAL A 3 -5.65 12.17 34.96
C VAL A 3 -5.06 13.57 34.86
N GLU A 4 -4.06 13.86 35.66
CA GLU A 4 -3.26 15.08 35.55
C GLU A 4 -2.62 15.14 34.16
N SER A 5 -2.86 16.25 33.46
CA SER A 5 -2.16 16.57 32.22
C SER A 5 -0.67 16.74 32.49
N PRO A 6 0.22 16.17 31.68
CA PRO A 6 1.66 16.36 31.87
C PRO A 6 2.01 17.84 31.70
N GLU A 7 2.65 18.40 32.71
CA GLU A 7 3.17 19.76 32.74
C GLU A 7 3.98 20.06 31.47
N SER A 8 3.75 21.24 30.91
CA SER A 8 4.47 21.81 29.78
C SER A 8 5.91 22.13 30.18
N GLY A 9 6.74 21.12 30.29
CA GLY A 9 8.18 21.30 30.42
C GLY A 9 8.68 21.96 29.12
N PHE A 10 9.27 23.16 29.25
CA PHE A 10 9.95 23.84 28.15
C PHE A 10 11.11 22.97 27.66
N VAL A 11 10.84 22.12 26.66
CA VAL A 11 11.90 21.38 25.97
C VAL A 11 12.70 22.38 25.16
N LYS A 12 13.94 22.67 25.61
CA LYS A 12 14.90 23.47 24.82
C LYS A 12 15.16 22.72 23.50
N HIS A 13 14.45 23.12 22.45
CA HIS A 13 14.66 22.55 21.14
C HIS A 13 16.06 22.88 20.62
N PRO A 14 16.85 21.91 20.16
CA PRO A 14 18.18 22.15 19.61
C PRO A 14 18.10 23.09 18.40
N LYS A 15 19.19 23.85 18.12
CA LYS A 15 19.25 24.76 16.96
C LYS A 15 18.84 24.12 15.64
N SER A 16 19.09 22.82 15.50
CA SER A 16 18.65 22.00 14.36
C SER A 16 17.13 22.01 14.16
N TYR A 17 16.33 22.06 15.24
CA TYR A 17 14.87 22.10 15.17
C TYR A 17 14.35 23.42 14.59
N PHE A 18 15.00 24.54 14.92
CA PHE A 18 14.64 25.86 14.36
C PHE A 18 14.80 25.88 12.84
N TRP A 19 15.92 25.38 12.35
CA TRP A 19 16.19 25.29 10.91
C TRP A 19 15.24 24.32 10.20
N MET A 20 14.94 23.19 10.81
CA MET A 20 13.98 22.22 10.30
C MET A 20 12.58 22.85 10.21
N ARG A 21 12.14 23.57 11.26
CA ARG A 21 10.84 24.27 11.29
C ARG A 21 10.76 25.38 10.24
N ALA A 22 11.83 26.16 10.07
CA ALA A 22 11.88 27.20 9.04
C ALA A 22 11.79 26.59 7.62
N LYS A 23 12.52 25.50 7.36
CA LYS A 23 12.46 24.75 6.12
C LYS A 23 11.05 24.20 5.87
N ASN A 24 10.43 23.55 6.86
CA ASN A 24 9.10 23.00 6.73
C ASN A 24 8.03 24.07 6.49
N ASN A 25 8.13 25.25 7.15
CA ASN A 25 7.24 26.38 6.91
C ASN A 25 7.38 26.93 5.49
N LEU A 26 8.59 26.93 4.95
CA LEU A 26 8.85 27.33 3.57
C LEU A 26 8.16 26.37 2.59
N PHE A 27 8.37 25.06 2.76
CA PHE A 27 7.72 24.03 1.93
C PHE A 27 6.20 23.99 2.08
N ARG A 28 5.63 24.44 3.20
CA ARG A 28 4.18 24.56 3.41
C ARG A 28 3.56 25.76 2.74
N SER A 29 4.34 26.73 2.28
CA SER A 29 3.85 27.99 1.70
C SER A 29 3.40 27.82 0.26
N ARG A 30 2.11 28.13 -0.04
CA ARG A 30 1.57 28.16 -1.42
C ARG A 30 2.33 29.12 -2.34
N LYS A 31 2.85 30.25 -1.80
CA LYS A 31 3.67 31.21 -2.56
C LYS A 31 4.99 30.59 -2.99
N PHE A 32 5.61 29.83 -2.10
CA PHE A 32 6.84 29.11 -2.37
C PHE A 32 6.66 28.07 -3.48
N HIS A 33 5.58 27.29 -3.47
CA HIS A 33 5.28 26.33 -4.55
C HIS A 33 5.10 27.01 -5.92
N LYS A 34 4.45 28.20 -5.97
CA LYS A 34 4.30 28.97 -7.21
C LYS A 34 5.65 29.50 -7.74
N ILE A 35 6.58 29.86 -6.86
CA ILE A 35 7.92 30.32 -7.23
C ILE A 35 8.79 29.14 -7.70
N ILE A 36 8.77 28.03 -6.96
CA ILE A 36 9.53 26.81 -7.31
C ILE A 36 9.10 26.22 -8.64
N ALA A 37 7.81 26.23 -8.94
CA ALA A 37 7.30 25.74 -10.22
C ALA A 37 7.90 26.45 -11.45
N LYS A 38 8.45 27.65 -11.26
CA LYS A 38 9.13 28.45 -12.32
C LYS A 38 10.65 28.20 -12.39
N LEU A 39 11.22 27.49 -11.42
CA LEU A 39 12.67 27.24 -11.34
C LEU A 39 12.95 25.78 -11.69
N PRO A 40 13.65 25.47 -12.81
CA PRO A 40 13.77 24.10 -13.34
C PRO A 40 14.42 23.11 -12.37
N ILE A 41 15.38 23.54 -11.55
CA ILE A 41 16.11 22.69 -10.61
C ILE A 41 15.23 22.38 -9.36
N LEU A 42 14.49 23.37 -8.86
CA LEU A 42 13.66 23.21 -7.68
C LEU A 42 12.28 22.58 -7.98
N SER A 43 11.81 22.71 -9.22
CA SER A 43 10.60 22.02 -9.67
C SER A 43 10.75 20.50 -9.62
N GLY A 44 11.96 19.98 -9.88
CA GLY A 44 12.25 18.55 -9.75
C GLY A 44 12.09 18.01 -8.34
N ILE A 45 12.49 18.79 -7.32
CA ILE A 45 12.34 18.39 -5.91
C ILE A 45 10.85 18.42 -5.50
N ALA A 46 10.13 19.50 -5.82
CA ALA A 46 8.72 19.62 -5.51
C ALA A 46 7.86 18.54 -6.21
N LYS A 47 8.22 18.18 -7.45
CA LYS A 47 7.59 17.09 -8.20
C LYS A 47 7.82 15.74 -7.50
N ARG A 48 9.04 15.46 -7.06
CA ARG A 48 9.42 14.22 -6.37
C ARG A 48 8.65 14.05 -5.06
N GLU A 49 8.61 15.10 -4.23
CA GLU A 49 7.84 15.08 -2.98
C GLU A 49 6.34 14.91 -3.25
N GLY A 50 5.80 15.54 -4.30
CA GLY A 50 4.41 15.36 -4.72
C GLY A 50 4.12 13.93 -5.20
N GLU A 51 5.02 13.35 -5.97
CA GLU A 51 4.93 11.94 -6.42
C GLU A 51 4.97 10.98 -5.24
N ASP A 52 5.80 11.23 -4.23
CA ASP A 52 5.91 10.37 -3.06
C ASP A 52 4.67 10.45 -2.16
N ILE A 53 4.10 11.64 -1.98
CA ILE A 53 2.79 11.80 -1.31
C ILE A 53 1.69 11.08 -2.09
N PHE A 54 1.69 11.21 -3.42
CA PHE A 54 0.72 10.52 -4.26
C PHE A 54 0.85 9.00 -4.14
N LYS A 55 2.07 8.44 -4.09
CA LYS A 55 2.31 7.01 -3.87
C LYS A 55 1.75 6.54 -2.51
N LEU A 56 1.90 7.34 -1.45
CA LEU A 56 1.31 7.03 -0.15
C LEU A 56 -0.22 6.95 -0.22
N MET A 57 -0.86 7.93 -0.89
CA MET A 57 -2.31 7.91 -1.09
C MET A 57 -2.77 6.75 -1.97
N ALA A 58 -2.04 6.46 -3.04
CA ALA A 58 -2.34 5.38 -3.97
C ALA A 58 -2.05 3.99 -3.36
N GLY A 59 -1.27 3.92 -2.29
CA GLY A 59 -0.88 2.66 -1.64
C GLY A 59 -2.08 1.81 -1.24
N PHE A 60 -3.12 2.42 -0.69
CA PHE A 60 -4.36 1.71 -0.35
C PHE A 60 -5.01 1.09 -1.60
N VAL A 61 -5.14 1.86 -2.68
CA VAL A 61 -5.73 1.36 -3.94
C VAL A 61 -4.86 0.26 -4.54
N ALA A 62 -3.54 0.42 -4.51
CA ALA A 62 -2.60 -0.58 -5.01
C ALA A 62 -2.73 -1.92 -4.25
N THR A 63 -2.91 -1.87 -2.93
CA THR A 63 -3.13 -3.09 -2.13
C THR A 63 -4.46 -3.76 -2.42
N GLN A 64 -5.53 -3.00 -2.70
CA GLN A 64 -6.82 -3.56 -3.12
C GLN A 64 -6.74 -4.21 -4.50
N ILE A 65 -6.05 -3.59 -5.46
CA ILE A 65 -5.78 -4.18 -6.77
C ILE A 65 -5.01 -5.49 -6.61
N LEU A 66 -3.94 -5.48 -5.82
CA LEU A 66 -3.14 -6.67 -5.51
C LEU A 66 -4.01 -7.79 -4.93
N TYR A 67 -4.88 -7.47 -3.96
CA TYR A 67 -5.81 -8.41 -3.34
C TYR A 67 -6.72 -9.07 -4.39
N VAL A 68 -7.34 -8.30 -5.28
CA VAL A 68 -8.23 -8.85 -6.33
C VAL A 68 -7.46 -9.77 -7.27
N TRP A 69 -6.26 -9.40 -7.70
CA TRP A 69 -5.43 -10.24 -8.56
C TRP A 69 -5.05 -11.57 -7.91
N VAL A 70 -4.79 -11.59 -6.60
CA VAL A 70 -4.49 -12.80 -5.84
C VAL A 70 -5.76 -13.62 -5.63
N GLN A 71 -6.82 -13.00 -5.11
CA GLN A 71 -8.08 -13.67 -4.75
C GLN A 71 -8.74 -14.36 -5.93
N THR A 72 -8.62 -13.81 -7.14
CA THR A 72 -9.23 -14.38 -8.35
C THR A 72 -8.40 -15.48 -9.01
N GLY A 73 -7.19 -15.72 -8.55
CA GLY A 73 -6.30 -16.72 -9.14
C GLY A 73 -5.81 -16.38 -10.56
N ALA A 74 -6.00 -15.13 -11.00
CA ALA A 74 -5.64 -14.74 -12.37
C ALA A 74 -4.11 -14.75 -12.60
N LEU A 75 -3.31 -14.49 -11.58
CA LEU A 75 -1.85 -14.56 -11.69
C LEU A 75 -1.38 -15.98 -12.01
N GLN A 76 -1.98 -17.00 -11.40
CA GLN A 76 -1.69 -18.41 -11.67
C GLN A 76 -2.01 -18.76 -13.11
N LYS A 77 -3.17 -18.30 -13.64
CA LYS A 77 -3.52 -18.51 -15.06
C LYS A 77 -2.51 -17.88 -16.01
N LEU A 78 -2.02 -16.67 -15.66
CA LEU A 78 -1.01 -15.97 -16.46
C LEU A 78 0.39 -16.60 -16.37
N ALA A 79 0.65 -17.46 -15.39
CA ALA A 79 1.88 -18.24 -15.33
C ALA A 79 1.93 -19.29 -16.46
N ASP A 80 0.77 -19.83 -16.86
CA ASP A 80 0.68 -20.86 -17.89
C ASP A 80 0.79 -20.27 -19.29
N LYS A 81 0.09 -19.15 -19.54
CA LYS A 81 0.04 -18.51 -20.87
C LYS A 81 -0.45 -17.07 -20.78
N PRO A 82 -0.24 -16.27 -21.85
CA PRO A 82 -0.83 -14.94 -21.95
C PRO A 82 -2.37 -14.99 -22.11
N TYR A 83 -3.05 -13.99 -21.53
CA TYR A 83 -4.50 -13.81 -21.61
C TYR A 83 -4.84 -12.41 -22.12
N SER A 84 -5.85 -12.29 -22.99
CA SER A 84 -6.46 -11.00 -23.30
C SER A 84 -7.37 -10.54 -22.14
N ALA A 85 -7.74 -9.25 -22.13
CA ALA A 85 -8.70 -8.75 -21.12
C ALA A 85 -10.05 -9.49 -21.21
N ALA A 86 -10.51 -9.85 -22.42
CA ALA A 86 -11.73 -10.64 -22.61
C ALA A 86 -11.61 -12.05 -22.01
N MET A 87 -10.47 -12.71 -22.14
CA MET A 87 -10.23 -14.01 -21.51
C MET A 87 -10.20 -13.88 -19.98
N LEU A 88 -9.56 -12.84 -19.45
CA LEU A 88 -9.55 -12.56 -18.00
C LEU A 88 -10.93 -12.19 -17.48
N SER A 89 -11.75 -11.46 -18.26
CA SER A 89 -13.16 -11.18 -17.97
C SER A 89 -13.94 -12.48 -17.69
N SER A 90 -13.74 -13.49 -18.51
CA SER A 90 -14.36 -14.82 -18.31
C SER A 90 -13.83 -15.53 -17.05
N VAL A 91 -12.54 -15.38 -16.72
CA VAL A 91 -11.94 -15.95 -15.51
C VAL A 91 -12.50 -15.28 -14.25
N TRP A 92 -12.68 -13.96 -14.29
CA TRP A 92 -13.14 -13.17 -13.15
C TRP A 92 -14.66 -13.15 -12.98
N GLY A 93 -15.41 -13.40 -14.04
CA GLY A 93 -16.85 -13.17 -14.08
C GLY A 93 -17.22 -11.67 -14.04
N PHE A 94 -16.32 -10.79 -14.46
CA PHE A 94 -16.53 -9.35 -14.57
C PHE A 94 -16.90 -8.97 -16.00
N ASP A 95 -17.55 -7.82 -16.19
CA ASP A 95 -17.70 -7.28 -17.54
C ASP A 95 -16.34 -6.90 -18.15
N LEU A 96 -16.32 -6.73 -19.48
CA LEU A 96 -15.07 -6.46 -20.19
C LEU A 96 -14.45 -5.12 -19.78
N GLU A 97 -15.26 -4.08 -19.60
CA GLU A 97 -14.78 -2.74 -19.24
C GLU A 97 -14.07 -2.75 -17.89
N ARG A 98 -14.67 -3.37 -16.86
CA ARG A 98 -14.07 -3.52 -15.53
C ARG A 98 -12.81 -4.39 -15.58
N SER A 99 -12.82 -5.42 -16.39
CA SER A 99 -11.66 -6.29 -16.60
C SER A 99 -10.49 -5.53 -17.23
N GLU A 100 -10.74 -4.68 -18.22
CA GLU A 100 -9.73 -3.82 -18.82
C GLU A 100 -9.16 -2.80 -17.81
N ILE A 101 -10.02 -2.21 -16.97
CA ILE A 101 -9.58 -1.32 -15.89
C ILE A 101 -8.65 -2.07 -14.93
N LEU A 102 -9.05 -3.27 -14.49
CA LEU A 102 -8.26 -4.09 -13.57
C LEU A 102 -6.94 -4.55 -14.20
N CYS A 103 -6.94 -4.88 -15.48
CA CYS A 103 -5.73 -5.21 -16.23
C CYS A 103 -4.74 -4.03 -16.27
N ARG A 104 -5.21 -2.83 -16.63
CA ARG A 104 -4.38 -1.62 -16.61
C ARG A 104 -3.88 -1.29 -15.21
N ALA A 105 -4.72 -1.48 -14.19
CA ALA A 105 -4.33 -1.29 -12.80
C ALA A 105 -3.25 -2.29 -12.36
N GLY A 106 -3.37 -3.56 -12.76
CA GLY A 106 -2.36 -4.58 -12.52
C GLY A 106 -1.02 -4.26 -13.21
N GLU A 107 -1.06 -3.70 -14.41
CA GLU A 107 0.12 -3.21 -15.12
C GLU A 107 0.74 -2.01 -14.40
N ALA A 108 -0.07 -1.05 -13.94
CA ALA A 108 0.39 0.13 -13.22
C ALA A 108 1.13 -0.21 -11.91
N ILE A 109 0.70 -1.26 -11.18
CA ILE A 109 1.41 -1.75 -9.99
C ILE A 109 2.52 -2.75 -10.33
N GLY A 110 2.70 -3.06 -11.60
CA GLY A 110 3.79 -3.87 -12.13
C GLY A 110 3.66 -5.37 -11.93
N LEU A 111 2.45 -5.90 -11.74
CA LEU A 111 2.21 -7.35 -11.66
C LEU A 111 2.20 -8.01 -13.04
N VAL A 112 1.66 -7.32 -14.01
CA VAL A 112 1.50 -7.80 -15.38
C VAL A 112 2.01 -6.75 -16.35
N ILE A 113 2.19 -7.15 -17.60
CA ILE A 113 2.55 -6.27 -18.72
C ILE A 113 1.74 -6.66 -19.94
N GLU A 114 1.20 -5.66 -20.64
CA GLU A 114 0.49 -5.86 -21.91
C GLU A 114 1.50 -5.98 -23.08
N ARG A 115 1.27 -6.94 -23.98
CA ARG A 115 1.99 -7.08 -25.25
C ARG A 115 1.04 -7.63 -26.31
N LYS A 116 0.79 -6.86 -27.36
CA LYS A 116 -0.03 -7.24 -28.51
C LYS A 116 -1.43 -7.71 -28.12
N GLY A 117 -2.09 -6.96 -27.21
CA GLY A 117 -3.44 -7.26 -26.74
C GLY A 117 -3.53 -8.37 -25.69
N HIS A 118 -2.39 -8.86 -25.19
CA HIS A 118 -2.36 -9.93 -24.19
C HIS A 118 -1.49 -9.52 -22.99
N TYR A 119 -1.98 -9.84 -21.81
CA TYR A 119 -1.29 -9.64 -20.53
C TYR A 119 -0.45 -10.87 -20.21
N ARG A 120 0.72 -10.62 -19.64
CA ARG A 120 1.69 -11.62 -19.17
C ARG A 120 2.18 -11.23 -17.78
N LEU A 121 2.63 -12.21 -16.99
CA LEU A 121 3.31 -11.91 -15.74
C LEU A 121 4.59 -11.13 -15.99
N THR A 122 4.82 -10.14 -15.13
CA THR A 122 6.16 -9.58 -14.94
C THR A 122 6.97 -10.48 -14.01
N ARG A 123 8.27 -10.17 -13.85
CA ARG A 123 9.08 -10.82 -12.82
C ARG A 123 8.48 -10.64 -11.41
N LYS A 124 7.95 -9.45 -11.11
CA LYS A 124 7.28 -9.17 -9.82
C LYS A 124 6.05 -10.07 -9.62
N GLY A 125 5.19 -10.18 -10.64
CA GLY A 125 4.02 -11.07 -10.60
C GLY A 125 4.40 -12.54 -10.42
N ALA A 126 5.45 -13.00 -11.11
CA ALA A 126 5.96 -14.37 -10.97
C ALA A 126 6.53 -14.64 -9.57
N VAL A 127 7.32 -13.70 -9.02
CA VAL A 127 7.85 -13.81 -7.65
C VAL A 127 6.71 -13.86 -6.63
N LEU A 128 5.68 -13.04 -6.80
CA LEU A 128 4.53 -13.00 -5.89
C LEU A 128 3.87 -14.38 -5.72
N ILE A 129 3.62 -15.08 -6.81
CA ILE A 129 2.98 -16.41 -6.77
C ILE A 129 3.95 -17.53 -6.37
N GLY A 130 5.26 -17.30 -6.51
CA GLY A 130 6.30 -18.27 -6.15
C GLY A 130 6.76 -18.18 -4.70
N LEU A 131 6.40 -17.15 -3.96
CA LEU A 131 6.81 -17.00 -2.57
C LEU A 131 5.79 -17.67 -1.62
N PRO A 132 6.20 -18.68 -0.86
CA PRO A 132 5.33 -19.35 0.12
C PRO A 132 4.75 -18.32 1.12
N GLY A 133 3.46 -18.43 1.40
CA GLY A 133 2.78 -17.64 2.40
C GLY A 133 2.44 -16.18 2.01
N VAL A 134 3.01 -15.62 0.95
CA VAL A 134 2.74 -14.21 0.57
C VAL A 134 1.30 -14.04 0.10
N THR A 135 0.75 -14.97 -0.67
CA THR A 135 -0.66 -14.93 -1.09
C THR A 135 -1.60 -15.03 0.11
N ALA A 136 -1.31 -15.94 1.04
CA ALA A 136 -2.07 -16.08 2.29
C ALA A 136 -2.01 -14.80 3.14
N LEU A 137 -0.83 -14.16 3.22
CA LEU A 137 -0.68 -12.88 3.92
C LEU A 137 -1.54 -11.79 3.28
N ILE A 138 -1.58 -11.70 1.94
CA ILE A 138 -2.41 -10.73 1.22
C ILE A 138 -3.90 -10.97 1.49
N GLU A 139 -4.34 -12.22 1.49
CA GLU A 139 -5.72 -12.60 1.83
C GLU A 139 -6.08 -12.27 3.27
N HIS A 140 -5.14 -12.43 4.18
CA HIS A 140 -5.29 -12.10 5.60
C HIS A 140 -5.48 -10.58 5.83
N HIS A 141 -4.96 -9.73 4.97
CA HIS A 141 -5.15 -8.27 5.05
C HIS A 141 -6.60 -7.82 5.01
N LYS A 142 -7.54 -8.66 4.55
CA LYS A 142 -8.97 -8.37 4.62
C LYS A 142 -9.43 -8.02 6.04
N ILE A 143 -8.92 -8.71 7.06
CA ILE A 143 -9.24 -8.46 8.47
C ILE A 143 -8.69 -7.10 8.89
N LEU A 144 -7.43 -6.81 8.55
CA LEU A 144 -6.79 -5.52 8.82
C LEU A 144 -7.55 -4.35 8.16
N TYR A 145 -8.05 -4.53 6.93
CA TYR A 145 -8.83 -3.49 6.26
C TYR A 145 -10.15 -3.19 6.98
N GLN A 146 -10.79 -4.19 7.57
CA GLN A 146 -11.99 -3.99 8.38
C GLN A 146 -11.68 -3.18 9.65
N ASP A 147 -10.60 -3.51 10.34
CA ASP A 147 -10.16 -2.80 11.54
C ASP A 147 -9.73 -1.35 11.23
N LEU A 148 -9.21 -1.11 10.02
CA LEU A 148 -8.77 0.21 9.55
C LEU A 148 -9.88 1.04 8.88
N LEU A 149 -11.15 0.62 8.91
CA LEU A 149 -12.26 1.48 8.46
C LEU A 149 -12.37 2.76 9.29
N ASN A 150 -12.00 2.70 10.57
CA ASN A 150 -11.80 3.86 11.43
C ASN A 150 -10.36 3.92 11.95
N PRO A 151 -9.39 4.37 11.13
CA PRO A 151 -7.99 4.31 11.51
C PRO A 151 -7.65 5.16 12.75
N VAL A 152 -8.37 6.27 12.96
CA VAL A 152 -8.18 7.10 14.16
C VAL A 152 -8.63 6.36 15.42
N GLY A 153 -9.79 5.69 15.37
CA GLY A 153 -10.29 4.83 16.45
C GLY A 153 -9.34 3.67 16.74
N PHE A 154 -8.86 3.02 15.69
CA PHE A 154 -7.88 1.93 15.78
C PHE A 154 -6.63 2.35 16.56
N PHE A 155 -5.99 3.45 16.16
CA PHE A 155 -4.76 3.93 16.83
C PHE A 155 -5.01 4.52 18.23
N LYS A 156 -6.25 4.93 18.55
CA LYS A 156 -6.63 5.31 19.91
C LYS A 156 -6.89 4.12 20.83
N GLY A 157 -6.99 2.90 20.28
CA GLY A 157 -7.29 1.70 21.03
C GLY A 157 -8.69 1.70 21.66
N VAL A 158 -9.64 2.45 21.10
CA VAL A 158 -11.00 2.57 21.64
C VAL A 158 -11.95 1.48 21.12
N GLU A 159 -11.55 0.76 20.09
CA GLU A 159 -12.33 -0.32 19.46
C GLU A 159 -11.61 -1.66 19.61
N GLU A 160 -12.39 -2.71 19.93
CA GLU A 160 -11.88 -4.08 19.85
C GLU A 160 -11.64 -4.44 18.39
N THR A 161 -10.39 -4.74 18.03
CA THR A 161 -10.03 -5.11 16.66
C THR A 161 -10.25 -6.60 16.41
N GLN A 162 -10.64 -6.95 15.20
CA GLN A 162 -10.68 -8.36 14.80
C GLN A 162 -9.27 -8.97 14.77
N LEU A 163 -8.28 -8.17 14.42
CA LEU A 163 -6.88 -8.56 14.42
C LEU A 163 -6.43 -8.98 15.83
N SER A 164 -6.87 -8.30 16.90
CA SER A 164 -6.52 -8.66 18.27
C SER A 164 -7.04 -10.05 18.68
N LYS A 165 -8.14 -10.50 18.06
CA LYS A 165 -8.70 -11.85 18.28
C LYS A 165 -7.88 -12.95 17.60
N PHE A 166 -7.19 -12.62 16.52
CA PHE A 166 -6.29 -13.55 15.78
C PHE A 166 -4.86 -13.51 16.30
N TRP A 167 -4.41 -12.36 16.79
CA TRP A 167 -3.02 -12.12 17.18
C TRP A 167 -2.51 -12.94 18.36
N PRO A 168 -3.32 -13.34 19.38
CA PRO A 168 -2.86 -14.24 20.43
C PRO A 168 -2.31 -15.56 19.92
N TYR A 169 -2.80 -16.02 18.76
CA TYR A 169 -2.30 -17.24 18.13
C TYR A 169 -0.96 -17.04 17.41
N VAL A 170 -0.64 -15.79 17.03
CA VAL A 170 0.60 -15.45 16.33
C VAL A 170 1.72 -15.09 17.31
N PHE A 171 1.39 -14.45 18.45
CA PHE A 171 2.36 -14.02 19.44
C PHE A 171 2.35 -14.83 20.74
N GLY A 172 1.26 -15.53 21.06
CA GLY A 172 1.15 -16.37 22.27
C GLY A 172 1.69 -17.79 22.11
N GLY A 173 1.75 -18.31 20.90
CA GLY A 173 2.51 -19.48 20.55
C GLY A 173 3.82 -18.99 19.97
N GLY A 174 4.93 -19.15 20.68
CA GLY A 174 6.24 -18.83 20.13
C GLY A 174 6.32 -19.38 18.72
N LEU A 175 6.45 -18.50 17.75
CA LEU A 175 6.78 -18.86 16.39
C LEU A 175 8.16 -19.51 16.46
N ASP A 176 8.18 -20.81 16.63
CA ASP A 176 9.36 -21.61 16.34
C ASP A 176 9.52 -21.59 14.83
N LEU A 177 10.26 -20.59 14.34
CA LEU A 177 10.60 -20.43 12.93
C LEU A 177 11.35 -21.65 12.36
N LYS A 178 11.70 -22.62 13.21
CA LYS A 178 12.31 -23.89 12.81
C LYS A 178 11.31 -24.94 12.34
N SER A 179 10.01 -24.77 12.58
CA SER A 179 8.97 -25.71 12.10
C SER A 179 8.37 -25.36 10.75
N ALA A 180 8.82 -24.30 10.08
CA ALA A 180 8.38 -23.91 8.74
C ALA A 180 9.24 -24.51 7.60
N GLU A 181 10.17 -25.42 7.91
CA GLU A 181 10.90 -26.23 6.92
C GLU A 181 10.28 -27.65 6.88
N VAL A 182 9.14 -27.78 6.19
CA VAL A 182 8.70 -29.05 5.60
C VAL A 182 8.00 -28.76 4.28
#